data_6eb52d44a74d8032f114beb6a56a4b04
#
_entry.id   6eb52d44a74d8032f114beb6a56a4b04
#
_cell.length_a   1.000
_cell.length_b   1.000
_cell.length_c   1.000
_cell.angle_alpha   90.00
_cell.angle_beta   90.00
_cell.angle_gamma   90.00
#
_symmetry.space_group_name_H-M   'P 1'
#
loop_
_entity.id
_entity.type
_entity.pdbx_description
1 polymer ?
#
loop_
_entity_poly.entity_id
_entity_poly.type
_entity_poly.pdbx_seq_one_letter_code
_entity_poly.pdbx_strand_id
1 'polypeptide(L)'
;MRRSLVVLVTALGLLLGWVVPASAYEPVRVVHAERVQAGPYGVTVGFSTWPVRAMRSLDFTFAPDGGIAGKSGVLELIGPDAHYTVPLARHPRKREVWGLDTESLRFAGNWTMRFTVDGPAGKGVGEFRHLDVLEQPGPPFALSWSVSTLPLLCLIALIVVAWRRTRTKVRAVAA
;
A
#
# COMPACT_ATOMS: atom_id res chain seq x y z
N MET A 1 -49.78 -4.34 -20.19
CA MET A 1 -48.96 -5.09 -19.23
C MET A 1 -47.98 -6.07 -19.89
N ARG A 2 -48.33 -6.92 -20.86
CA ARG A 2 -47.38 -7.85 -21.51
C ARG A 2 -46.23 -7.17 -22.24
N ARG A 3 -46.44 -6.05 -22.94
CA ARG A 3 -45.38 -5.32 -23.66
C ARG A 3 -44.36 -4.67 -22.70
N SER A 4 -44.80 -4.15 -21.57
CA SER A 4 -43.90 -3.55 -20.55
C SER A 4 -43.03 -4.60 -19.86
N LEU A 5 -43.54 -5.81 -19.65
CA LEU A 5 -42.78 -6.91 -19.06
C LEU A 5 -41.66 -7.39 -20.01
N VAL A 6 -41.97 -7.49 -21.32
CA VAL A 6 -40.97 -7.90 -22.33
C VAL A 6 -39.82 -6.87 -22.41
N VAL A 7 -40.12 -5.57 -22.40
CA VAL A 7 -39.10 -4.50 -22.42
C VAL A 7 -38.22 -4.56 -21.15
N LEU A 8 -38.81 -4.81 -19.98
CA LEU A 8 -38.08 -4.91 -18.72
C LEU A 8 -37.13 -6.11 -18.71
N VAL A 9 -37.58 -7.27 -19.18
CA VAL A 9 -36.77 -8.49 -19.25
C VAL A 9 -35.65 -8.35 -20.27
N THR A 10 -35.88 -7.69 -21.41
CA THR A 10 -34.86 -7.47 -22.42
C THR A 10 -33.80 -6.47 -21.91
N ALA A 11 -34.21 -5.40 -21.21
CA ALA A 11 -33.30 -4.43 -20.61
C ALA A 11 -32.44 -5.07 -19.50
N LEU A 12 -33.03 -5.93 -18.67
CA LEU A 12 -32.32 -6.67 -17.62
C LEU A 12 -31.33 -7.70 -18.22
N GLY A 13 -31.70 -8.37 -19.30
CA GLY A 13 -30.82 -9.29 -20.03
C GLY A 13 -29.61 -8.60 -20.68
N LEU A 14 -29.81 -7.40 -21.23
CA LEU A 14 -28.70 -6.58 -21.77
C LEU A 14 -27.74 -6.07 -20.69
N LEU A 15 -28.22 -5.76 -19.50
CA LEU A 15 -27.38 -5.35 -18.36
C LEU A 15 -26.54 -6.51 -17.80
N LEU A 16 -27.06 -7.74 -17.83
CA LEU A 16 -26.34 -8.94 -17.35
C LEU A 16 -25.35 -9.50 -18.38
N GLY A 17 -25.49 -9.18 -19.67
CA GLY A 17 -24.66 -9.70 -20.75
C GLY A 17 -23.27 -9.06 -20.86
N TRP A 18 -22.98 -7.98 -20.13
CA TRP A 18 -21.71 -7.24 -20.20
C TRP A 18 -20.86 -7.42 -18.95
N VAL A 19 -20.89 -8.60 -18.35
CA VAL A 19 -19.92 -8.93 -17.31
C VAL A 19 -18.59 -9.25 -18.00
N VAL A 20 -17.78 -8.21 -18.28
CA VAL A 20 -16.38 -8.40 -18.62
C VAL A 20 -15.74 -9.07 -17.41
N PRO A 21 -15.03 -10.21 -17.56
CA PRO A 21 -14.30 -10.79 -16.45
C PRO A 21 -13.32 -9.73 -15.96
N ALA A 22 -13.61 -9.14 -14.80
CA ALA A 22 -12.67 -8.25 -14.14
C ALA A 22 -11.45 -9.09 -13.79
N SER A 23 -10.35 -8.87 -14.49
CA SER A 23 -9.05 -9.40 -14.10
C SER A 23 -8.73 -8.76 -12.74
N ALA A 24 -9.03 -9.46 -11.66
CA ALA A 24 -8.97 -8.92 -10.31
C ALA A 24 -7.54 -8.59 -9.85
N TYR A 25 -6.53 -8.97 -10.64
CA TYR A 25 -5.14 -8.77 -10.29
C TYR A 25 -4.33 -8.32 -11.51
N GLU A 26 -3.84 -7.09 -11.46
CA GLU A 26 -2.82 -6.62 -12.39
C GLU A 26 -1.50 -7.33 -12.09
N PRO A 27 -0.76 -7.82 -13.11
CA PRO A 27 0.55 -8.44 -12.92
C PRO A 27 1.52 -7.47 -12.24
N VAL A 28 2.31 -7.96 -11.28
CA VAL A 28 3.33 -7.14 -10.61
C VAL A 28 4.37 -6.67 -11.62
N ARG A 29 4.41 -5.38 -11.86
CA ARG A 29 5.40 -4.74 -12.73
C ARG A 29 6.62 -4.38 -11.90
N VAL A 30 7.74 -5.05 -12.16
CA VAL A 30 9.04 -4.70 -11.58
C VAL A 30 9.65 -3.55 -12.37
N VAL A 31 9.92 -2.42 -11.73
CA VAL A 31 10.53 -1.22 -12.35
C VAL A 31 12.00 -1.05 -11.99
N HIS A 32 12.45 -1.70 -10.90
CA HIS A 32 13.84 -1.73 -10.47
C HIS A 32 14.14 -3.09 -9.85
N ALA A 33 15.35 -3.59 -10.05
CA ALA A 33 15.76 -4.87 -9.48
C ALA A 33 17.23 -4.83 -9.05
N GLU A 34 17.51 -5.44 -7.90
CA GLU A 34 18.85 -5.60 -7.33
C GLU A 34 19.12 -7.07 -7.03
N ARG A 35 20.39 -7.47 -7.05
CA ARG A 35 20.79 -8.83 -6.77
C ARG A 35 21.50 -8.95 -5.43
N VAL A 36 21.06 -9.89 -4.63
CA VAL A 36 21.62 -10.21 -3.30
C VAL A 36 22.13 -11.64 -3.30
N GLN A 37 23.33 -11.85 -2.78
CA GLN A 37 23.87 -13.18 -2.57
C GLN A 37 23.59 -13.63 -1.14
N ALA A 38 22.72 -14.61 -0.96
CA ALA A 38 22.40 -15.23 0.33
C ALA A 38 23.07 -16.61 0.42
N GLY A 39 24.34 -16.64 0.80
CA GLY A 39 25.16 -17.85 0.80
C GLY A 39 25.19 -18.49 -0.60
N PRO A 40 24.75 -19.76 -0.77
CA PRO A 40 24.73 -20.42 -2.07
C PRO A 40 23.61 -19.93 -3.01
N TYR A 41 22.70 -19.05 -2.54
CA TYR A 41 21.53 -18.61 -3.29
C TYR A 41 21.67 -17.17 -3.74
N GLY A 42 21.60 -16.90 -5.05
CA GLY A 42 21.38 -15.58 -5.58
C GLY A 42 19.88 -15.27 -5.50
N VAL A 43 19.51 -14.12 -4.94
CA VAL A 43 18.12 -13.64 -4.86
C VAL A 43 18.01 -12.31 -5.58
N THR A 44 17.14 -12.23 -6.59
CA THR A 44 16.81 -10.96 -7.25
C THR A 44 15.66 -10.32 -6.50
N VAL A 45 15.92 -9.13 -5.97
CA VAL A 45 14.94 -8.28 -5.28
C VAL A 45 14.36 -7.31 -6.29
N GLY A 46 13.07 -7.40 -6.56
CA GLY A 46 12.37 -6.52 -7.48
C GLY A 46 11.43 -5.57 -6.76
N PHE A 47 11.35 -4.34 -7.24
CA PHE A 47 10.54 -3.25 -6.70
C PHE A 47 9.51 -2.81 -7.73
N SER A 48 8.25 -2.68 -7.33
CA SER A 48 7.18 -2.17 -8.21
C SER A 48 7.16 -0.64 -8.30
N THR A 49 7.88 0.03 -7.42
CA THR A 49 8.02 1.49 -7.41
C THR A 49 9.47 1.86 -7.07
N TRP A 50 10.02 2.79 -7.84
CA TRP A 50 11.37 3.31 -7.61
C TRP A 50 11.44 4.81 -7.95
N PRO A 51 12.16 5.63 -7.19
CA PRO A 51 12.78 5.33 -5.90
C PRO A 51 11.73 5.04 -4.82
N VAL A 52 12.13 4.26 -3.79
CA VAL A 52 11.27 3.91 -2.68
C VAL A 52 11.02 5.13 -1.80
N ARG A 53 9.79 5.30 -1.34
CA ARG A 53 9.40 6.40 -0.45
C ARG A 53 8.65 5.88 0.76
N ALA A 54 8.88 6.51 1.90
CA ALA A 54 8.19 6.19 3.13
C ALA A 54 6.66 6.32 2.97
N MET A 55 5.91 5.47 3.64
CA MET A 55 4.43 5.44 3.64
C MET A 55 3.78 5.23 2.26
N ARG A 56 4.56 4.91 1.24
CA ARG A 56 4.05 4.58 -0.09
C ARG A 56 4.04 3.08 -0.28
N SER A 57 2.87 2.56 -0.60
CA SER A 57 2.71 1.13 -0.90
C SER A 57 3.46 0.74 -2.17
N LEU A 58 4.15 -0.38 -2.10
CA LEU A 58 4.82 -1.01 -3.23
C LEU A 58 4.80 -2.53 -3.04
N ASP A 59 5.06 -3.24 -4.13
CA ASP A 59 5.27 -4.68 -4.09
C ASP A 59 6.74 -4.99 -4.15
N PHE A 60 7.16 -5.92 -3.32
CA PHE A 60 8.46 -6.54 -3.39
C PHE A 60 8.34 -7.94 -3.98
N THR A 61 9.22 -8.26 -4.91
CA THR A 61 9.38 -9.63 -5.42
C THR A 61 10.77 -10.14 -5.09
N PHE A 62 10.87 -11.38 -4.65
CA PHE A 62 12.14 -12.03 -4.31
C PHE A 62 12.24 -13.31 -5.10
N ALA A 63 13.07 -13.28 -6.14
CA ALA A 63 13.26 -14.39 -7.06
C ALA A 63 14.62 -15.07 -6.80
N PRO A 64 14.65 -16.21 -6.10
CA PRO A 64 15.88 -16.98 -5.94
C PRO A 64 16.23 -17.69 -7.24
N ASP A 65 17.54 -17.85 -7.50
CA ASP A 65 18.02 -18.61 -8.63
C ASP A 65 17.45 -20.04 -8.60
N GLY A 66 16.99 -20.52 -9.76
CA GLY A 66 16.33 -21.81 -9.88
C GLY A 66 14.93 -21.87 -9.25
N GLY A 67 14.33 -20.73 -8.93
CA GLY A 67 12.95 -20.64 -8.40
C GLY A 67 12.84 -20.97 -6.90
N ILE A 68 11.61 -20.95 -6.40
CA ILE A 68 11.29 -21.10 -4.97
C ILE A 68 11.05 -22.56 -4.54
N ALA A 69 10.98 -23.50 -5.49
CA ALA A 69 10.71 -24.91 -5.19
C ALA A 69 11.80 -25.51 -4.29
N GLY A 70 11.40 -26.19 -3.22
CA GLY A 70 12.33 -26.80 -2.26
C GLY A 70 13.13 -25.81 -1.43
N LYS A 71 12.78 -24.53 -1.44
CA LYS A 71 13.42 -23.50 -0.65
C LYS A 71 12.40 -22.82 0.27
N SER A 72 12.86 -22.37 1.42
CA SER A 72 12.12 -21.56 2.37
C SER A 72 13.02 -20.47 2.93
N GLY A 73 12.47 -19.52 3.67
CA GLY A 73 13.32 -18.53 4.29
C GLY A 73 12.54 -17.44 5.02
N VAL A 74 13.32 -16.50 5.49
CA VAL A 74 12.84 -15.36 6.29
C VAL A 74 13.53 -14.10 5.77
N LEU A 75 12.78 -13.03 5.72
CA LEU A 75 13.24 -11.67 5.46
C LEU A 75 13.18 -10.87 6.75
N GLU A 76 14.30 -10.27 7.13
CA GLU A 76 14.35 -9.23 8.15
C GLU A 76 14.46 -7.88 7.47
N LEU A 77 13.58 -6.96 7.84
CA LEU A 77 13.59 -5.56 7.41
C LEU A 77 14.07 -4.71 8.58
N ILE A 78 15.22 -4.08 8.41
CA ILE A 78 15.91 -3.31 9.45
C ILE A 78 15.99 -1.86 8.96
N GLY A 79 15.21 -0.99 9.57
CA GLY A 79 15.16 0.44 9.28
C GLY A 79 15.62 1.30 10.46
N PRO A 80 15.55 2.63 10.32
CA PRO A 80 16.01 3.57 11.37
C PRO A 80 15.31 3.36 12.71
N ASP A 81 13.98 3.17 12.68
CA ASP A 81 13.14 3.04 13.88
C ASP A 81 12.20 1.81 13.78
N ALA A 82 12.56 0.84 12.96
CA ALA A 82 11.76 -0.36 12.76
C ALA A 82 12.64 -1.58 12.48
N HIS A 83 12.29 -2.67 13.13
CA HIS A 83 12.88 -3.99 12.86
C HIS A 83 11.78 -5.02 12.94
N TYR A 84 11.52 -5.70 11.85
CA TYR A 84 10.52 -6.76 11.81
C TYR A 84 10.93 -7.87 10.85
N THR A 85 10.40 -9.04 11.11
CA THR A 85 10.75 -10.27 10.42
C THR A 85 9.49 -10.86 9.79
N VAL A 86 9.59 -11.22 8.52
CA VAL A 86 8.49 -11.84 7.78
C VAL A 86 8.95 -13.12 7.10
N PRO A 87 8.12 -14.17 7.03
CA PRO A 87 8.46 -15.34 6.25
C PRO A 87 8.48 -15.02 4.76
N LEU A 88 9.39 -15.65 4.00
CA LEU A 88 9.40 -15.58 2.55
C LEU A 88 8.25 -16.44 1.99
N ALA A 89 7.08 -15.83 1.87
CA ALA A 89 5.89 -16.44 1.30
C ALA A 89 5.78 -16.18 -0.20
N ARG A 90 5.02 -17.02 -0.90
CA ARG A 90 4.73 -16.82 -2.33
C ARG A 90 3.97 -15.51 -2.52
N HIS A 91 4.42 -14.71 -3.49
CA HIS A 91 3.72 -13.47 -3.83
C HIS A 91 2.31 -13.76 -4.36
N PRO A 92 1.23 -13.15 -3.84
CA PRO A 92 -0.14 -13.44 -4.25
C PRO A 92 -0.40 -13.30 -5.75
N ARG A 93 0.18 -12.28 -6.37
CA ARG A 93 -0.01 -11.93 -7.79
C ARG A 93 1.08 -12.48 -8.71
N LYS A 94 2.18 -13.05 -8.17
CA LYS A 94 3.29 -13.64 -8.93
C LYS A 94 3.82 -14.89 -8.22
N ARG A 95 3.08 -15.98 -8.33
CA ARG A 95 3.24 -17.19 -7.50
C ARG A 95 4.54 -17.98 -7.71
N GLU A 96 5.30 -17.70 -8.74
CA GLU A 96 6.61 -18.28 -9.04
C GLU A 96 7.76 -17.68 -8.22
N VAL A 97 7.50 -16.58 -7.50
CA VAL A 97 8.48 -15.91 -6.64
C VAL A 97 7.93 -15.70 -5.24
N TRP A 98 8.80 -15.45 -4.28
CA TRP A 98 8.41 -14.89 -2.99
C TRP A 98 8.15 -13.39 -3.10
N GLY A 99 7.46 -12.81 -2.15
CA GLY A 99 7.28 -11.36 -2.12
C GLY A 99 6.33 -10.87 -1.06
N LEU A 100 6.28 -9.54 -0.96
CA LEU A 100 5.35 -8.79 -0.12
C LEU A 100 4.43 -8.00 -1.03
N ASP A 101 3.13 -8.21 -0.86
CA ASP A 101 2.08 -7.52 -1.61
C ASP A 101 1.60 -6.30 -0.82
N THR A 102 1.62 -5.15 -1.47
CA THR A 102 1.12 -3.89 -0.87
C THR A 102 1.80 -3.55 0.46
N GLU A 103 3.13 -3.67 0.51
CA GLU A 103 3.93 -3.31 1.68
C GLU A 103 4.26 -1.82 1.67
N SER A 104 4.47 -1.23 2.84
CA SER A 104 4.94 0.15 2.96
C SER A 104 5.99 0.28 4.07
N LEU A 105 7.14 0.84 3.71
CA LEU A 105 8.18 1.16 4.68
C LEU A 105 7.79 2.45 5.41
N ARG A 106 7.69 2.37 6.73
CA ARG A 106 7.09 3.42 7.55
C ARG A 106 7.95 4.67 7.67
N PHE A 107 9.28 4.52 7.70
CA PHE A 107 10.22 5.60 7.97
C PHE A 107 11.14 5.82 6.78
N ALA A 108 11.48 7.08 6.51
CA ALA A 108 12.55 7.45 5.57
C ALA A 108 13.93 7.14 6.17
N GLY A 109 14.92 6.95 5.31
CA GLY A 109 16.29 6.65 5.70
C GLY A 109 16.80 5.34 5.13
N ASN A 110 17.93 4.88 5.62
CA ASN A 110 18.57 3.67 5.14
C ASN A 110 17.97 2.41 5.75
N TRP A 111 17.53 1.51 4.89
CA TRP A 111 17.01 0.21 5.27
C TRP A 111 17.96 -0.89 4.82
N THR A 112 17.97 -1.98 5.58
CA THR A 112 18.66 -3.22 5.22
C THR A 112 17.65 -4.35 5.14
N MET A 113 17.68 -5.11 4.06
CA MET A 113 16.93 -6.34 3.88
C MET A 113 17.87 -7.52 4.07
N ARG A 114 17.71 -8.28 5.14
CA ARG A 114 18.48 -9.49 5.41
C ARG A 114 17.66 -10.71 5.04
N PHE A 115 18.17 -11.49 4.09
CA PHE A 115 17.58 -12.73 3.65
C PHE A 115 18.25 -13.91 4.32
N THR A 116 17.47 -14.76 4.95
CA THR A 116 17.90 -16.09 5.39
C THR A 116 17.16 -17.09 4.54
N VAL A 117 17.87 -17.82 3.71
CA VAL A 117 17.31 -18.83 2.79
C VAL A 117 17.79 -20.21 3.19
N ASP A 118 16.88 -21.16 3.26
CA ASP A 118 17.13 -22.57 3.49
C ASP A 118 16.65 -23.39 2.29
N GLY A 119 17.45 -24.34 1.85
CA GLY A 119 17.15 -25.17 0.70
C GLY A 119 18.18 -26.27 0.46
N PRO A 120 18.16 -26.92 -0.71
CA PRO A 120 18.99 -28.11 -0.99
C PRO A 120 20.50 -27.89 -0.83
N ALA A 121 20.99 -26.67 -1.02
CA ALA A 121 22.40 -26.32 -0.84
C ALA A 121 22.74 -25.85 0.59
N GLY A 122 21.82 -26.06 1.55
CA GLY A 122 21.97 -25.67 2.94
C GLY A 122 21.42 -24.27 3.22
N LYS A 123 21.74 -23.73 4.40
CA LYS A 123 21.29 -22.41 4.84
C LYS A 123 22.24 -21.32 4.35
N GLY A 124 21.69 -20.27 3.76
CA GLY A 124 22.42 -19.08 3.33
C GLY A 124 21.85 -17.80 3.92
N VAL A 125 22.73 -16.84 4.19
CA VAL A 125 22.33 -15.50 4.66
C VAL A 125 22.96 -14.47 3.75
N GLY A 126 22.19 -13.45 3.39
CA GLY A 126 22.65 -12.33 2.58
C GLY A 126 21.91 -11.06 2.93
N GLU A 127 22.53 -9.94 2.63
CA GLU A 127 21.99 -8.62 2.97
C GLU A 127 21.99 -7.70 1.75
N PHE A 128 20.87 -7.05 1.51
CA PHE A 128 20.77 -5.87 0.68
C PHE A 128 20.82 -4.66 1.58
N ARG A 129 21.96 -4.01 1.60
CA ARG A 129 22.23 -2.82 2.43
C ARG A 129 21.99 -1.57 1.63
N HIS A 130 21.75 -0.45 2.35
CA HIS A 130 21.62 0.88 1.76
C HIS A 130 20.42 1.03 0.80
N LEU A 131 19.29 0.40 1.12
CA LEU A 131 18.05 0.77 0.49
C LEU A 131 17.64 2.14 1.02
N ASP A 132 17.89 3.17 0.21
CA ASP A 132 17.54 4.55 0.56
C ASP A 132 16.04 4.78 0.34
N VAL A 133 15.33 4.96 1.45
CA VAL A 133 13.89 5.25 1.46
C VAL A 133 13.73 6.75 1.65
N LEU A 134 13.26 7.42 0.61
CA LEU A 134 13.04 8.86 0.60
C LEU A 134 11.85 9.26 1.48
N GLU A 135 11.80 10.52 1.86
CA GLU A 135 10.66 11.06 2.60
C GLU A 135 9.33 10.92 1.84
N GLN A 136 8.25 10.87 2.59
CA GLN A 136 6.90 10.85 2.05
C GLN A 136 6.66 12.10 1.19
N PRO A 137 6.16 11.95 -0.05
CA PRO A 137 5.81 13.11 -0.87
C PRO A 137 4.57 13.79 -0.30
N GLY A 138 4.63 15.09 -0.18
CA GLY A 138 3.49 15.88 0.26
C GLY A 138 3.88 17.06 1.16
N PRO A 139 2.93 17.92 1.50
CA PRO A 139 3.17 19.00 2.42
C PRO A 139 3.44 18.46 3.82
N PRO A 140 4.17 19.21 4.67
CA PRO A 140 4.41 18.84 6.05
C PRO A 140 3.09 18.51 6.77
N PHE A 141 3.12 17.47 7.60
CA PHE A 141 1.92 16.97 8.30
C PHE A 141 1.18 18.09 9.07
N ALA A 142 1.92 18.99 9.71
CA ALA A 142 1.36 20.15 10.41
C ALA A 142 0.55 21.07 9.47
N LEU A 143 1.03 21.31 8.25
CA LEU A 143 0.34 22.13 7.25
C LEU A 143 -0.95 21.44 6.78
N SER A 144 -0.90 20.14 6.52
CA SER A 144 -2.07 19.36 6.12
C SER A 144 -3.17 19.41 7.18
N TRP A 145 -2.80 19.24 8.45
CA TRP A 145 -3.75 19.33 9.57
C TRP A 145 -4.31 20.75 9.75
N SER A 146 -3.48 21.80 9.62
CA SER A 146 -3.92 23.18 9.70
C SER A 146 -4.99 23.51 8.66
N VAL A 147 -4.76 23.11 7.41
CA VAL A 147 -5.73 23.32 6.31
C VAL A 147 -7.01 22.50 6.54
N SER A 148 -6.89 21.26 6.99
CA SER A 148 -8.04 20.37 7.22
C SER A 148 -8.93 20.84 8.38
N THR A 149 -8.40 21.56 9.35
CA THR A 149 -9.18 22.10 10.50
C THR A 149 -9.94 23.38 10.18
N LEU A 150 -9.55 24.12 9.12
CA LEU A 150 -10.21 25.37 8.73
C LEU A 150 -11.74 25.26 8.53
N PRO A 151 -12.28 24.27 7.80
CA PRO A 151 -13.73 24.13 7.63
C PRO A 151 -14.46 23.96 8.97
N LEU A 152 -13.86 23.20 9.89
CA LEU A 152 -14.43 22.98 11.23
C LEU A 152 -14.46 24.28 12.03
N LEU A 153 -13.38 25.04 12.01
CA LEU A 153 -13.32 26.35 12.71
C LEU A 153 -14.33 27.33 12.11
N CYS A 154 -14.47 27.38 10.78
CA CYS A 154 -15.49 28.18 10.12
C CYS A 154 -16.90 27.79 10.55
N LEU A 155 -17.20 26.48 10.61
CA LEU A 155 -18.50 26.00 11.06
C LEU A 155 -18.78 26.38 12.50
N ILE A 156 -17.82 26.23 13.42
CA ILE A 156 -17.95 26.65 14.82
C ILE A 156 -18.21 28.16 14.91
N ALA A 157 -17.45 28.95 14.16
CA ALA A 157 -17.64 30.39 14.12
C ALA A 157 -19.06 30.78 13.65
N LEU A 158 -19.57 30.15 12.61
CA LEU A 158 -20.92 30.35 12.10
C LEU A 158 -21.98 29.99 13.13
N ILE A 159 -21.83 28.89 13.83
CA ILE A 159 -22.75 28.47 14.91
C ILE A 159 -22.76 29.50 16.04
N VAL A 160 -21.58 29.95 16.46
CA VAL A 160 -21.47 30.96 17.53
C VAL A 160 -22.12 32.28 17.11
N VAL A 161 -21.90 32.73 15.87
CA VAL A 161 -22.53 33.97 15.36
C VAL A 161 -24.04 33.81 15.27
N ALA A 162 -24.54 32.69 14.74
CA ALA A 162 -25.96 32.42 14.67
C ALA A 162 -26.60 32.40 16.06
N TRP A 163 -25.97 31.73 17.02
CA TRP A 163 -26.45 31.68 18.42
C TRP A 163 -26.47 33.04 19.10
N ARG A 164 -25.46 33.89 18.91
CA ARG A 164 -25.44 35.26 19.41
C ARG A 164 -26.58 36.11 18.82
N ARG A 165 -26.81 35.99 17.49
CA ARG A 165 -27.89 36.73 16.81
C ARG A 165 -29.29 36.31 17.28
N THR A 166 -29.52 35.03 17.55
CA THR A 166 -30.82 34.57 18.06
C THR A 166 -31.07 35.05 19.49
N ARG A 167 -30.06 35.06 20.36
CA ARG A 167 -30.17 35.55 21.73
C ARG A 167 -30.47 37.04 21.81
N THR A 168 -29.90 37.89 20.94
CA THR A 168 -30.18 39.31 20.88
C THR A 168 -31.61 39.60 20.44
N LYS A 169 -32.18 38.84 19.50
CA LYS A 169 -33.57 39.01 19.07
C LYS A 169 -34.58 38.62 20.15
N VAL A 170 -34.35 37.58 20.91
CA VAL A 170 -35.24 37.15 22.01
C VAL A 170 -35.28 38.21 23.15
N ARG A 171 -34.16 38.86 23.45
CA ARG A 171 -34.13 39.94 24.46
C ARG A 171 -34.84 41.21 24.00
N ALA A 172 -34.85 41.55 22.71
CA ALA A 172 -35.50 42.71 22.15
C ALA A 172 -37.04 42.57 22.07
N VAL A 173 -37.59 41.36 22.12
CA VAL A 173 -39.02 41.07 22.11
C VAL A 173 -39.59 40.99 23.54
N ALA A 174 -38.75 40.83 24.55
CA ALA A 174 -39.11 40.68 25.96
C ALA A 174 -38.99 42.01 26.77
N ALA A 175 -38.62 43.11 26.12
CA ALA A 175 -38.56 44.49 26.66
C ALA A 175 -39.61 45.37 26.00
#